data_e0cc68f0f0219242122657a5dbf1e5b3
#
_entry.id   e0cc68f0f0219242122657a5dbf1e5b3
#
_cell.length_a   1.000
_cell.length_b   1.000
_cell.length_c   1.000
_cell.angle_alpha   90.00
_cell.angle_beta   90.00
_cell.angle_gamma   90.00
#
_symmetry.space_group_name_H-M   'P 1'
#
loop_
_entity.id
_entity.type
_entity.pdbx_description
1 polymer ?
#
loop_
_entity_poly.entity_id
_entity_poly.type
_entity_poly.pdbx_seq_one_letter_code
_entity_poly.pdbx_strand_id
1 'polypeptide(L)'
;LAMKINNIIYSNPKQAVLPMLIQDYLDICDPVLTFDRFMGEIELEKYLKNIPQHYTGRLRYDPVSMLKTVLFGFMANGYISLRELEDQCKVNLRFMYLMDHQAPSYRTFGYFINEVLADSIEEIFQDINKKIFETEHVDLQHLYIDGSKFEANANKYSWVWKKATEKSRYRLFGKITTLFEEINEELSCTGMKLCINSEYAPEYLKE
;
A
#
# COMPACT_ATOMS: atom_id res chain seq x y z
N LEU A 1 30.78 34.39 11.11
CA LEU A 1 30.92 34.75 9.70
C LEU A 1 29.78 34.20 8.85
N ALA A 2 29.38 32.94 9.01
CA ALA A 2 28.25 32.35 8.31
C ALA A 2 26.92 33.03 8.62
N MET A 3 26.70 33.42 9.89
CA MET A 3 25.51 34.20 10.27
C MET A 3 25.43 35.57 9.60
N LYS A 4 26.57 36.25 9.42
CA LYS A 4 26.58 37.54 8.71
C LYS A 4 26.22 37.39 7.24
N ILE A 5 26.64 36.31 6.59
CA ILE A 5 26.30 36.01 5.20
C ILE A 5 24.81 35.74 5.05
N ASN A 6 24.24 34.95 5.94
CA ASN A 6 22.80 34.72 5.94
C ASN A 6 22.00 35.99 6.17
N ASN A 7 22.44 36.85 7.09
CA ASN A 7 21.80 38.13 7.34
C ASN A 7 21.85 39.06 6.12
N ILE A 8 22.91 39.01 5.33
CA ILE A 8 23.01 39.80 4.12
C ILE A 8 22.01 39.33 3.05
N ILE A 9 21.80 38.01 2.95
CA ILE A 9 20.86 37.44 1.98
C ILE A 9 19.41 37.73 2.34
N TYR A 10 19.07 37.63 3.64
CA TYR A 10 17.68 37.73 4.10
C TYR A 10 17.30 39.04 4.80
N SER A 11 18.26 39.85 5.16
CA SER A 11 18.05 41.09 5.89
C SER A 11 18.29 42.34 5.05
N ASN A 12 17.96 42.33 3.77
CA ASN A 12 17.96 43.56 3.00
C ASN A 12 16.85 44.46 3.53
N PRO A 13 17.19 45.60 4.16
CA PRO A 13 16.20 46.46 4.78
C PRO A 13 15.19 47.06 3.80
N LYS A 14 15.44 46.95 2.52
CA LYS A 14 14.52 47.36 1.45
C LYS A 14 13.64 46.21 0.93
N GLN A 15 13.82 44.99 1.44
CA GLN A 15 13.02 43.84 1.04
C GLN A 15 11.85 43.68 2.01
N ALA A 16 10.64 43.81 1.51
CA ALA A 16 9.43 43.47 2.27
C ALA A 16 9.29 41.92 2.26
N VAL A 17 9.19 41.30 3.43
CA VAL A 17 8.82 39.90 3.58
C VAL A 17 7.30 39.87 3.73
N LEU A 18 6.62 39.36 2.73
CA LEU A 18 5.18 39.14 2.75
C LEU A 18 4.90 37.71 3.29
N PRO A 19 4.07 37.57 4.32
CA PRO A 19 3.61 36.26 4.75
C PRO A 19 2.72 35.69 3.64
N MET A 20 3.15 34.57 3.06
CA MET A 20 2.37 33.85 2.05
C MET A 20 1.95 32.49 2.62
N LEU A 21 0.70 32.13 2.39
CA LEU A 21 0.18 30.81 2.74
C LEU A 21 0.51 29.80 1.64
N ILE A 22 0.62 28.53 1.97
CA ILE A 22 0.85 27.48 0.95
C ILE A 22 -0.25 27.50 -0.11
N GLN A 23 -1.49 27.72 0.29
CA GLN A 23 -2.61 27.82 -0.65
C GLN A 23 -2.42 28.90 -1.72
N ASP A 24 -1.62 29.94 -1.47
CA ASP A 24 -1.35 31.01 -2.45
C ASP A 24 -0.44 30.52 -3.60
N TYR A 25 0.23 29.39 -3.43
CA TYR A 25 1.05 28.73 -4.46
C TYR A 25 0.31 27.63 -5.20
N LEU A 26 -0.90 27.27 -4.74
CA LEU A 26 -1.74 26.26 -5.40
C LEU A 26 -2.68 26.98 -6.37
N ASP A 27 -2.95 26.32 -7.50
CA ASP A 27 -3.97 26.78 -8.42
C ASP A 27 -5.36 26.73 -7.75
N ILE A 28 -6.21 27.69 -8.04
CA ILE A 28 -7.57 27.74 -7.48
C ILE A 28 -8.39 26.49 -7.79
N CYS A 29 -8.06 25.82 -8.91
CA CYS A 29 -8.66 24.55 -9.33
C CYS A 29 -7.84 23.33 -8.92
N ASP A 30 -6.82 23.50 -8.02
CA ASP A 30 -6.01 22.36 -7.61
C ASP A 30 -6.86 21.28 -6.93
N PRO A 31 -6.71 20.01 -7.32
CA PRO A 31 -7.48 18.90 -6.74
C PRO A 31 -7.43 18.81 -5.22
N VAL A 32 -6.33 19.25 -4.58
CA VAL A 32 -6.22 19.20 -3.12
C VAL A 32 -7.20 20.14 -2.43
N LEU A 33 -7.47 21.33 -2.99
CA LEU A 33 -8.42 22.28 -2.44
C LEU A 33 -9.86 21.77 -2.53
N THR A 34 -10.20 21.14 -3.66
CA THR A 34 -11.51 20.49 -3.83
C THR A 34 -11.67 19.32 -2.88
N PHE A 35 -10.64 18.49 -2.77
CA PHE A 35 -10.61 17.36 -1.84
C PHE A 35 -10.74 17.81 -0.39
N ASP A 36 -9.99 18.82 0.02
CA ASP A 36 -10.03 19.32 1.41
C ASP A 36 -11.41 19.88 1.77
N ARG A 37 -12.05 20.60 0.84
CA ARG A 37 -13.41 21.10 1.00
C ARG A 37 -14.41 19.96 1.12
N PHE A 38 -14.35 18.98 0.23
CA PHE A 38 -15.19 17.78 0.24
C PHE A 38 -15.07 17.03 1.57
N MET A 39 -13.83 16.76 2.01
CA MET A 39 -13.57 16.09 3.28
C MET A 39 -14.00 16.92 4.50
N GLY A 40 -14.02 18.24 4.40
CA GLY A 40 -14.51 19.15 5.44
C GLY A 40 -16.03 19.08 5.64
N GLU A 41 -16.78 18.55 4.68
CA GLU A 41 -18.23 18.31 4.80
C GLU A 41 -18.58 16.99 5.49
N ILE A 42 -17.59 16.15 5.79
CA ILE A 42 -17.75 14.87 6.47
C ILE A 42 -17.24 14.99 7.90
N GLU A 43 -17.99 14.48 8.87
CA GLU A 43 -17.58 14.44 10.27
C GLU A 43 -16.49 13.40 10.51
N LEU A 44 -15.24 13.74 10.19
CA LEU A 44 -14.11 12.82 10.27
C LEU A 44 -13.72 12.42 11.70
N GLU A 45 -14.02 13.26 12.67
CA GLU A 45 -13.66 13.04 14.09
C GLU A 45 -14.31 11.79 14.66
N LYS A 46 -15.47 11.38 14.15
CA LYS A 46 -16.17 10.17 14.60
C LYS A 46 -15.38 8.87 14.38
N TYR A 47 -14.48 8.85 13.40
CA TYR A 47 -13.63 7.69 13.09
C TYR A 47 -12.35 7.63 13.93
N LEU A 48 -12.04 8.68 14.65
CA LEU A 48 -10.78 8.87 15.36
C LEU A 48 -10.89 8.56 16.85
N LYS A 49 -11.79 7.62 17.22
CA LYS A 49 -12.09 7.27 18.61
C LYS A 49 -10.94 6.56 19.33
N ASN A 50 -10.13 5.79 18.60
CA ASN A 50 -9.06 4.97 19.14
C ASN A 50 -7.72 5.70 19.31
N ILE A 51 -7.75 7.02 19.40
CA ILE A 51 -6.53 7.80 19.60
C ILE A 51 -6.10 7.71 21.07
N PRO A 52 -4.94 7.11 21.39
CA PRO A 52 -4.46 7.03 22.76
C PRO A 52 -4.25 8.43 23.32
N GLN A 53 -4.78 8.72 24.47
CA GLN A 53 -4.55 10.01 25.15
C GLN A 53 -3.27 9.94 25.98
N HIS A 54 -2.23 10.64 25.55
CA HIS A 54 -1.01 10.83 26.32
C HIS A 54 -0.88 12.29 26.73
N TYR A 55 -0.73 12.52 28.03
CA TYR A 55 -0.60 13.87 28.60
C TYR A 55 0.83 14.38 28.62
N THR A 56 1.79 13.53 28.30
CA THR A 56 3.23 13.83 28.33
C THR A 56 3.91 13.37 27.05
N GLY A 57 4.96 14.09 26.61
CA GLY A 57 5.74 13.76 25.44
C GLY A 57 5.62 14.78 24.30
N ARG A 58 6.05 14.38 23.09
CA ARG A 58 5.97 15.19 21.87
C ARG A 58 4.51 15.44 21.50
N LEU A 59 4.22 16.66 21.06
CA LEU A 59 2.91 16.99 20.47
C LEU A 59 2.59 16.04 19.34
N ARG A 60 1.35 15.60 19.32
CA ARG A 60 0.82 14.69 18.30
C ARG A 60 0.51 15.47 17.02
N TYR A 61 0.64 14.79 15.90
CA TYR A 61 0.11 15.30 14.63
C TYR A 61 -1.42 15.33 14.67
N ASP A 62 -2.01 16.27 13.96
CA ASP A 62 -3.46 16.33 13.83
C ASP A 62 -3.97 15.09 13.10
N PRO A 63 -4.85 14.28 13.72
CA PRO A 63 -5.31 13.03 13.14
C PRO A 63 -6.24 13.23 11.93
N VAL A 64 -6.96 14.35 11.87
CA VAL A 64 -7.80 14.67 10.70
C VAL A 64 -6.92 14.99 9.50
N SER A 65 -5.87 15.77 9.68
CA SER A 65 -4.88 16.06 8.65
C SER A 65 -4.17 14.80 8.18
N MET A 66 -3.81 13.89 9.10
CA MET A 66 -3.23 12.60 8.75
C MET A 66 -4.18 11.74 7.91
N LEU A 67 -5.46 11.65 8.29
CA LEU A 67 -6.47 10.92 7.54
C LEU A 67 -6.65 11.48 6.13
N LYS A 68 -6.83 12.81 6.01
CA LYS A 68 -6.92 13.49 4.73
C LYS A 68 -5.70 13.22 3.86
N THR A 69 -4.50 13.27 4.42
CA THR A 69 -3.24 13.04 3.71
C THR A 69 -3.13 11.61 3.19
N VAL A 70 -3.50 10.61 3.98
CA VAL A 70 -3.53 9.21 3.56
C VAL A 70 -4.51 9.02 2.39
N LEU A 71 -5.74 9.48 2.54
CA LEU A 71 -6.78 9.35 1.50
C LEU A 71 -6.40 10.09 0.21
N PHE A 72 -5.86 11.31 0.33
CA PHE A 72 -5.38 12.07 -0.82
C PHE A 72 -4.22 11.37 -1.53
N GLY A 73 -3.32 10.74 -0.78
CA GLY A 73 -2.21 9.97 -1.33
C GLY A 73 -2.70 8.82 -2.23
N PHE A 74 -3.70 8.07 -1.79
CA PHE A 74 -4.32 7.02 -2.61
C PHE A 74 -5.09 7.59 -3.81
N MET A 75 -5.80 8.69 -3.63
CA MET A 75 -6.55 9.33 -4.71
C MET A 75 -5.62 9.86 -5.81
N ALA A 76 -4.52 10.51 -5.45
CA ALA A 76 -3.62 11.18 -6.39
C ALA A 76 -2.67 10.21 -7.11
N ASN A 77 -2.23 9.15 -6.43
CA ASN A 77 -1.17 8.25 -6.90
C ASN A 77 -1.66 6.80 -7.13
N GLY A 78 -2.92 6.49 -6.86
CA GLY A 78 -3.43 5.12 -6.83
C GLY A 78 -2.90 4.38 -5.61
N TYR A 79 -1.82 3.59 -5.77
CA TYR A 79 -1.12 3.00 -4.64
C TYR A 79 0.08 3.86 -4.25
N ILE A 80 0.16 4.22 -2.97
CA ILE A 80 1.30 4.95 -2.39
C ILE A 80 1.87 4.19 -1.20
N SER A 81 3.19 4.03 -1.15
CA SER A 81 3.87 3.43 -0.01
C SER A 81 3.98 4.43 1.15
N LEU A 82 4.06 3.94 2.38
CA LEU A 82 4.20 4.81 3.56
C LEU A 82 5.47 5.67 3.54
N ARG A 83 6.55 5.18 2.94
CA ARG A 83 7.80 5.95 2.78
C ARG A 83 7.63 7.05 1.75
N GLU A 84 6.96 6.75 0.66
CA GLU A 84 6.65 7.74 -0.35
C GLU A 84 5.68 8.81 0.20
N LEU A 85 4.70 8.43 1.00
CA LEU A 85 3.79 9.36 1.67
C LEU A 85 4.56 10.33 2.59
N GLU A 86 5.54 9.82 3.36
CA GLU A 86 6.46 10.66 4.15
C GLU A 86 7.24 11.63 3.26
N ASP A 87 7.77 11.14 2.14
CA ASP A 87 8.56 11.98 1.22
C ASP A 87 7.69 13.02 0.52
N GLN A 88 6.46 12.68 0.13
CA GLN A 88 5.51 13.65 -0.42
C GLN A 88 5.21 14.78 0.57
N CYS A 89 5.04 14.48 1.85
CA CYS A 89 4.85 15.51 2.87
C CYS A 89 6.04 16.49 3.00
N LYS A 90 7.24 16.09 2.59
CA LYS A 90 8.44 16.92 2.63
C LYS A 90 8.63 17.80 1.40
N VAL A 91 8.18 17.35 0.22
CA VAL A 91 8.55 17.97 -1.07
C VAL A 91 7.37 18.44 -1.91
N ASN A 92 6.15 17.98 -1.63
CA ASN A 92 4.97 18.28 -2.44
C ASN A 92 4.06 19.28 -1.73
N LEU A 93 3.80 20.42 -2.37
CA LEU A 93 2.97 21.48 -1.80
C LEU A 93 1.57 21.04 -1.41
N ARG A 94 0.95 20.11 -2.13
CA ARG A 94 -0.38 19.58 -1.84
C ARG A 94 -0.40 18.83 -0.50
N PHE A 95 0.62 18.01 -0.26
CA PHE A 95 0.76 17.26 1.00
C PHE A 95 1.20 18.16 2.15
N MET A 96 2.06 19.15 1.88
CA MET A 96 2.41 20.18 2.86
C MET A 96 1.21 20.99 3.29
N TYR A 97 0.30 21.31 2.35
CA TYR A 97 -0.97 22.00 2.65
C TYR A 97 -1.83 21.17 3.60
N LEU A 98 -2.06 19.90 3.31
CA LEU A 98 -2.90 19.03 4.15
C LEU A 98 -2.30 18.77 5.55
N MET A 99 -0.97 18.74 5.67
CA MET A 99 -0.25 18.46 6.90
C MET A 99 0.25 19.69 7.64
N ASP A 100 -0.11 20.89 7.20
CA ASP A 100 0.35 22.16 7.80
C ASP A 100 1.90 22.19 7.98
N HIS A 101 2.63 21.96 6.89
CA HIS A 101 4.10 21.86 6.86
C HIS A 101 4.72 20.76 7.73
N GLN A 102 3.92 19.87 8.28
CA GLN A 102 4.43 18.76 9.09
C GLN A 102 4.68 17.53 8.20
N ALA A 103 5.74 16.80 8.50
CA ALA A 103 6.08 15.55 7.80
C ALA A 103 6.19 14.39 8.79
N PRO A 104 5.08 13.68 9.06
CA PRO A 104 5.11 12.48 9.88
C PRO A 104 5.98 11.40 9.24
N SER A 105 6.69 10.64 10.06
CA SER A 105 7.49 9.52 9.57
C SER A 105 6.59 8.39 9.04
N TYR A 106 7.13 7.57 8.14
CA TYR A 106 6.42 6.38 7.63
C TYR A 106 5.94 5.45 8.75
N ARG A 107 6.66 5.37 9.88
CA ARG A 107 6.25 4.60 11.06
C ARG A 107 5.02 5.21 11.73
N THR A 108 4.94 6.54 11.78
CA THR A 108 3.79 7.27 12.35
C THR A 108 2.54 7.03 11.49
N PHE A 109 2.66 7.09 10.16
CA PHE A 109 1.58 6.73 9.25
C PHE A 109 1.15 5.27 9.40
N GLY A 110 2.12 4.35 9.49
CA GLY A 110 1.85 2.93 9.69
C GLY A 110 1.10 2.66 10.99
N TYR A 111 1.51 3.26 12.11
CA TYR A 111 0.80 3.18 13.37
C TYR A 111 -0.63 3.74 13.25
N PHE A 112 -0.77 4.93 12.65
CA PHE A 112 -2.06 5.56 12.48
C PHE A 112 -3.05 4.70 11.66
N ILE A 113 -2.59 4.13 10.56
CA ILE A 113 -3.43 3.27 9.71
C ILE A 113 -3.82 1.98 10.44
N ASN A 114 -2.86 1.30 11.06
CA ASN A 114 -3.08 -0.02 11.62
C ASN A 114 -3.78 -0.02 13.00
N GLU A 115 -3.55 1.03 13.81
CA GLU A 115 -4.05 1.07 15.19
C GLU A 115 -5.22 2.04 15.35
N VAL A 116 -5.26 3.12 14.57
CA VAL A 116 -6.30 4.13 14.73
C VAL A 116 -7.43 3.96 13.72
N LEU A 117 -7.10 3.71 12.46
CA LEU A 117 -8.09 3.64 11.38
C LEU A 117 -8.62 2.22 11.12
N ALA A 118 -7.92 1.18 11.56
CA ALA A 118 -8.25 -0.21 11.19
C ALA A 118 -9.73 -0.56 11.42
N ASP A 119 -10.28 -0.17 12.57
CA ASP A 119 -11.67 -0.48 12.93
C ASP A 119 -12.70 0.43 12.23
N SER A 120 -12.27 1.56 11.68
CA SER A 120 -13.17 2.59 11.13
C SER A 120 -13.12 2.67 9.60
N ILE A 121 -12.23 1.91 8.96
CA ILE A 121 -11.97 2.06 7.51
C ILE A 121 -13.21 1.78 6.65
N GLU A 122 -14.03 0.82 7.04
CA GLU A 122 -15.25 0.48 6.33
C GLU A 122 -16.31 1.58 6.46
N GLU A 123 -16.50 2.14 7.67
CA GLU A 123 -17.39 3.27 7.89
C GLU A 123 -16.96 4.50 7.09
N ILE A 124 -15.65 4.79 7.09
CA ILE A 124 -15.07 5.89 6.29
C ILE A 124 -15.40 5.70 4.81
N PHE A 125 -15.20 4.51 4.28
CA PHE A 125 -15.47 4.19 2.88
C PHE A 125 -16.95 4.35 2.54
N GLN A 126 -17.85 3.85 3.39
CA GLN A 126 -19.29 3.95 3.18
C GLN A 126 -19.78 5.39 3.19
N ASP A 127 -19.31 6.21 4.15
CA ASP A 127 -19.73 7.60 4.26
C ASP A 127 -19.17 8.48 3.15
N ILE A 128 -17.95 8.25 2.71
CA ILE A 128 -17.39 8.93 1.53
C ILE A 128 -18.22 8.59 0.29
N ASN A 129 -18.50 7.31 0.05
CA ASN A 129 -19.31 6.90 -1.10
C ASN A 129 -20.73 7.48 -1.04
N LYS A 130 -21.37 7.45 0.13
CA LYS A 130 -22.68 8.06 0.34
C LYS A 130 -22.66 9.54 -0.03
N LYS A 131 -21.65 10.28 0.45
CA LYS A 131 -21.51 11.70 0.14
C LYS A 131 -21.28 11.95 -1.35
N ILE A 132 -20.48 11.12 -2.02
CA ILE A 132 -20.28 11.21 -3.47
C ILE A 132 -21.60 10.95 -4.21
N PHE A 133 -22.36 9.93 -3.85
CA PHE A 133 -23.63 9.60 -4.48
C PHE A 133 -24.68 10.72 -4.32
N GLU A 134 -24.72 11.36 -3.15
CA GLU A 134 -25.60 12.50 -2.91
C GLU A 134 -25.19 13.74 -3.73
N THR A 135 -23.89 14.00 -3.88
CA THR A 135 -23.36 15.19 -4.56
C THR A 135 -23.44 15.05 -6.08
N GLU A 136 -23.06 13.87 -6.63
CA GLU A 136 -22.96 13.63 -8.07
C GLU A 136 -24.25 13.05 -8.68
N HIS A 137 -25.31 12.86 -7.88
CA HIS A 137 -26.57 12.26 -8.33
C HIS A 137 -26.38 10.97 -9.14
N VAL A 138 -25.52 10.08 -8.64
CA VAL A 138 -25.16 8.83 -9.32
C VAL A 138 -26.37 7.94 -9.53
N ASP A 139 -26.56 7.43 -10.75
CA ASP A 139 -27.58 6.44 -11.06
C ASP A 139 -27.24 5.09 -10.42
N LEU A 140 -27.97 4.70 -9.38
CA LEU A 140 -27.82 3.43 -8.67
C LEU A 140 -28.64 2.28 -9.28
N GLN A 141 -29.36 2.51 -10.40
CA GLN A 141 -30.14 1.45 -11.05
C GLN A 141 -29.27 0.46 -11.83
N HIS A 142 -28.07 0.90 -12.22
CA HIS A 142 -27.14 0.10 -12.99
C HIS A 142 -25.88 -0.18 -12.21
N LEU A 143 -25.64 -1.46 -11.88
CA LEU A 143 -24.39 -1.91 -11.23
C LEU A 143 -23.44 -2.47 -12.28
N TYR A 144 -22.29 -1.85 -12.42
CA TYR A 144 -21.19 -2.35 -13.26
C TYR A 144 -20.19 -3.08 -12.37
N ILE A 145 -19.99 -4.38 -12.63
CA ILE A 145 -19.01 -5.20 -11.89
C ILE A 145 -17.85 -5.49 -12.83
N ASP A 146 -16.68 -5.00 -12.50
CA ASP A 146 -15.43 -5.31 -13.18
C ASP A 146 -14.53 -6.17 -12.30
N GLY A 147 -13.84 -7.11 -12.93
CA GLY A 147 -12.89 -7.99 -12.28
C GLY A 147 -11.49 -7.39 -12.27
N SER A 148 -11.10 -6.74 -11.18
CA SER A 148 -9.73 -6.27 -11.03
C SER A 148 -8.78 -7.43 -10.72
N LYS A 149 -7.73 -7.57 -11.52
CA LYS A 149 -6.67 -8.54 -11.27
C LYS A 149 -5.64 -7.95 -10.32
N PHE A 150 -5.59 -8.46 -9.10
CA PHE A 150 -4.52 -8.12 -8.16
C PHE A 150 -3.34 -9.05 -8.40
N GLU A 151 -2.22 -8.50 -8.83
CA GLU A 151 -0.96 -9.22 -8.90
C GLU A 151 -0.16 -8.92 -7.63
N ALA A 152 0.19 -9.98 -6.89
CA ALA A 152 1.14 -9.81 -5.80
C ALA A 152 2.48 -9.33 -6.37
N ASN A 153 3.15 -8.39 -5.71
CA ASN A 153 4.50 -7.97 -6.05
C ASN A 153 5.52 -9.06 -5.64
N ALA A 154 5.23 -10.28 -6.08
CA ALA A 154 6.06 -11.45 -5.87
C ALA A 154 7.03 -11.59 -7.04
N ASN A 155 8.21 -12.16 -6.77
CA ASN A 155 9.18 -12.45 -7.81
C ASN A 155 8.50 -13.28 -8.92
N LYS A 156 8.58 -12.80 -10.16
CA LYS A 156 7.99 -13.45 -11.35
C LYS A 156 8.35 -14.94 -11.47
N TYR A 157 9.47 -15.35 -10.91
CA TYR A 157 9.95 -16.73 -10.91
C TYR A 157 9.41 -17.60 -9.76
N SER A 158 8.64 -17.02 -8.81
CA SER A 158 7.99 -17.79 -7.73
C SER A 158 6.65 -18.41 -8.14
N TRP A 159 6.15 -18.12 -9.35
CA TRP A 159 4.93 -18.71 -9.86
C TRP A 159 5.15 -20.13 -10.36
N VAL A 160 4.47 -21.07 -9.72
CA VAL A 160 4.46 -22.47 -10.16
C VAL A 160 3.18 -22.71 -10.98
N TRP A 161 3.33 -22.84 -12.28
CA TRP A 161 2.21 -23.11 -13.17
C TRP A 161 1.77 -24.57 -13.05
N LYS A 162 0.53 -24.82 -12.64
CA LYS A 162 -0.03 -26.17 -12.47
C LYS A 162 0.27 -27.08 -13.65
N LYS A 163 0.00 -26.65 -14.89
CA LYS A 163 0.28 -27.41 -16.11
C LYS A 163 1.76 -27.72 -16.31
N ALA A 164 2.65 -26.79 -15.99
CA ALA A 164 4.09 -27.01 -16.10
C ALA A 164 4.58 -28.01 -15.05
N THR A 165 4.05 -27.91 -13.82
CA THR A 165 4.36 -28.83 -12.74
C THR A 165 3.87 -30.23 -13.04
N GLU A 166 2.65 -30.40 -13.52
CA GLU A 166 2.10 -31.69 -13.93
C GLU A 166 2.95 -32.32 -15.06
N LYS A 167 3.31 -31.52 -16.07
CA LYS A 167 4.19 -32.03 -17.16
C LYS A 167 5.57 -32.43 -16.64
N SER A 168 6.14 -31.71 -15.70
CA SER A 168 7.41 -32.03 -15.06
C SER A 168 7.29 -33.30 -14.19
N ARG A 169 6.17 -33.45 -13.48
CA ARG A 169 5.84 -34.64 -12.69
C ARG A 169 5.79 -35.89 -13.59
N TYR A 170 5.05 -35.87 -14.70
CA TYR A 170 5.01 -36.99 -15.63
C TYR A 170 6.38 -37.36 -16.21
N ARG A 171 7.20 -36.36 -16.54
CA ARG A 171 8.58 -36.60 -16.99
C ARG A 171 9.45 -37.25 -15.93
N LEU A 172 9.29 -36.81 -14.66
CA LEU A 172 10.02 -37.39 -13.54
C LEU A 172 9.64 -38.86 -13.33
N PHE A 173 8.34 -39.16 -13.29
CA PHE A 173 7.86 -40.53 -13.15
C PHE A 173 8.32 -41.43 -14.29
N GLY A 174 8.32 -40.96 -15.54
CA GLY A 174 8.89 -41.69 -16.67
C GLY A 174 10.35 -42.03 -16.44
N LYS A 175 11.16 -41.09 -15.98
CA LYS A 175 12.58 -41.35 -15.67
C LYS A 175 12.77 -42.33 -14.52
N ILE A 176 11.95 -42.22 -13.46
CA ILE A 176 12.00 -43.16 -12.32
C ILE A 176 11.64 -44.58 -12.79
N THR A 177 10.62 -44.73 -13.62
CA THR A 177 10.22 -46.04 -14.17
C THR A 177 11.35 -46.67 -14.97
N THR A 178 11.96 -45.91 -15.88
CA THR A 178 13.10 -46.39 -16.68
C THR A 178 14.29 -46.81 -15.79
N LEU A 179 14.60 -45.99 -14.79
CA LEU A 179 15.68 -46.30 -13.85
C LEU A 179 15.40 -47.58 -13.06
N PHE A 180 14.16 -47.79 -12.61
CA PHE A 180 13.78 -49.03 -11.91
C PHE A 180 13.83 -50.26 -12.81
N GLU A 181 13.51 -50.12 -14.10
CA GLU A 181 13.66 -51.19 -15.08
C GLU A 181 15.13 -51.58 -15.24
N GLU A 182 16.03 -50.59 -15.42
CA GLU A 182 17.48 -50.77 -15.49
C GLU A 182 18.03 -51.47 -14.22
N ILE A 183 17.63 -51.00 -13.04
CA ILE A 183 18.06 -51.63 -11.77
C ILE A 183 17.52 -53.05 -11.65
N ASN A 184 16.28 -53.33 -12.05
CA ASN A 184 15.73 -54.68 -12.01
C ASN A 184 16.43 -55.62 -12.97
N GLU A 185 16.90 -55.14 -14.12
CA GLU A 185 17.74 -55.93 -15.03
C GLU A 185 19.06 -56.30 -14.37
N GLU A 186 19.74 -55.39 -13.71
CA GLU A 186 20.97 -55.63 -12.97
C GLU A 186 20.77 -56.60 -11.78
N LEU A 187 19.63 -56.44 -11.07
CA LEU A 187 19.30 -57.28 -9.90
C LEU A 187 18.73 -58.65 -10.25
N SER A 188 18.48 -58.93 -11.53
CA SER A 188 17.91 -60.21 -11.98
C SER A 188 18.70 -61.43 -11.50
N CYS A 189 20.01 -61.28 -11.29
CA CYS A 189 20.90 -62.37 -10.81
C CYS A 189 20.76 -62.59 -9.28
N THR A 190 20.18 -61.66 -8.51
CA THR A 190 20.11 -61.72 -7.05
C THR A 190 18.75 -62.16 -6.51
N GLY A 191 17.76 -62.33 -7.38
CA GLY A 191 16.39 -62.69 -7.02
C GLY A 191 15.58 -61.56 -6.36
N MET A 192 16.15 -60.35 -6.24
CA MET A 192 15.45 -59.15 -5.76
C MET A 192 14.79 -58.43 -6.92
N LYS A 193 13.59 -57.85 -6.67
CA LYS A 193 12.86 -57.09 -7.67
C LYS A 193 12.23 -55.87 -7.02
N LEU A 194 12.51 -54.69 -7.58
CA LEU A 194 11.84 -53.47 -7.21
C LEU A 194 10.48 -53.38 -7.89
N CYS A 195 9.43 -53.03 -7.10
CA CYS A 195 8.11 -52.85 -7.66
C CYS A 195 7.97 -51.45 -8.29
N ILE A 196 7.51 -51.42 -9.54
CA ILE A 196 7.25 -50.18 -10.27
C ILE A 196 5.79 -49.80 -10.04
N ASN A 197 5.54 -48.67 -9.41
CA ASN A 197 4.20 -48.12 -9.20
C ASN A 197 3.93 -47.01 -10.21
N SER A 198 2.70 -46.88 -10.65
CA SER A 198 2.27 -45.84 -11.59
C SER A 198 2.36 -44.43 -11.00
N GLU A 199 2.33 -44.30 -9.66
CA GLU A 199 2.46 -43.07 -8.92
C GLU A 199 3.26 -43.26 -7.62
N TYR A 200 4.29 -42.45 -7.42
CA TYR A 200 5.08 -42.47 -6.21
C TYR A 200 4.66 -41.26 -5.31
N ALA A 201 4.26 -41.54 -4.07
CA ALA A 201 4.02 -40.49 -3.09
C ALA A 201 5.34 -39.84 -2.66
N PRO A 202 5.36 -38.56 -2.31
CA PRO A 202 6.56 -37.86 -1.81
C PRO A 202 7.22 -38.53 -0.60
N GLU A 203 6.44 -39.23 0.21
CA GLU A 203 6.91 -39.99 1.39
C GLU A 203 7.71 -41.22 0.98
N TYR A 204 7.32 -41.86 -0.10
CA TYR A 204 7.99 -43.07 -0.66
C TYR A 204 9.34 -42.74 -1.28
N LEU A 205 9.57 -41.50 -1.71
CA LEU A 205 10.83 -41.09 -2.34
C LEU A 205 11.86 -40.57 -1.32
N LYS A 206 11.53 -40.61 -0.02
CA LYS A 206 12.45 -40.21 1.07
C LYS A 206 13.09 -41.38 1.81
N GLU A 207 12.62 -42.58 1.61
CA GLU A 207 13.24 -43.83 2.07
C GLU A 207 14.24 -44.40 1.04
#